data_67a51fc02c6120054ba4371f3dfb5101
#
_entry.id   67a51fc02c6120054ba4371f3dfb5101
#
_cell.length_a   1.000
_cell.length_b   1.000
_cell.length_c   1.000
_cell.angle_alpha   90.00
_cell.angle_beta   90.00
_cell.angle_gamma   90.00
#
_symmetry.space_group_name_H-M   'P 1'
#
loop_
_entity.id
_entity.type
_entity.pdbx_description
1 polymer ?
#
loop_
_entity_poly.entity_id
_entity_poly.type
_entity_poly.pdbx_seq_one_letter_code
_entity_poly.pdbx_strand_id
1 'polypeptide(L)'
;MKLKQIHLTALLLTSPVILSAAEPSDLFRWKDDFSDSAAFANHWSSYGFLAAGIDAKNPLGKPVGANESRPEWWQIVDGSLRGQNFPEEKHGSGISRDVSGKDVRLSCRFKIPAGGMAAVGIRGPNPILEKVFNVVSLHIRTDSIVAADNDVIHPKDSPEAAELKKKGGWNRKFYYAKREKVSIAPEVWHDLAVEVRGKELRVIIDAKPVLSYTTLCGDAPKTSIGFGVGGNGKTVMATWYDDVSIEPLEANK
;
A
#
# COMPACT_ATOMS: atom_id res chain seq x y z
N MET A 1 -30.47 -73.87 20.91
CA MET A 1 -30.61 -72.44 21.29
C MET A 1 -29.89 -71.59 20.23
N LYS A 2 -30.62 -70.94 19.31
CA LYS A 2 -30.02 -70.19 18.17
C LYS A 2 -30.08 -68.71 18.57
N LEU A 3 -28.88 -68.09 18.71
CA LEU A 3 -28.77 -66.63 18.88
C LEU A 3 -29.01 -65.94 17.53
N LYS A 4 -30.02 -65.02 17.52
CA LYS A 4 -30.22 -64.11 16.40
C LYS A 4 -29.25 -62.93 16.52
N GLN A 5 -28.41 -62.74 15.53
CA GLN A 5 -27.61 -61.51 15.35
C GLN A 5 -28.52 -60.39 14.86
N ILE A 6 -28.59 -59.33 15.63
CA ILE A 6 -29.24 -58.09 15.24
C ILE A 6 -28.14 -57.21 14.58
N HIS A 7 -28.30 -56.93 13.30
CA HIS A 7 -27.43 -55.96 12.60
C HIS A 7 -28.01 -54.57 12.80
N LEU A 8 -27.28 -53.78 13.55
CA LEU A 8 -27.56 -52.34 13.71
C LEU A 8 -26.85 -51.57 12.59
N THR A 9 -27.60 -51.16 11.57
CA THR A 9 -27.10 -50.31 10.50
C THR A 9 -27.12 -48.87 10.97
N ALA A 10 -25.97 -48.32 11.31
CA ALA A 10 -25.82 -46.92 11.62
C ALA A 10 -25.82 -46.07 10.32
N LEU A 11 -26.89 -45.32 10.14
CA LEU A 11 -27.02 -44.37 9.04
C LEU A 11 -26.25 -43.11 9.40
N LEU A 12 -25.04 -42.94 8.86
CA LEU A 12 -24.23 -41.73 8.96
C LEU A 12 -24.86 -40.66 8.03
N LEU A 13 -25.65 -39.77 8.60
CA LEU A 13 -26.08 -38.54 7.93
C LEU A 13 -24.87 -37.57 7.88
N THR A 14 -24.13 -37.58 6.80
CA THR A 14 -23.17 -36.52 6.48
C THR A 14 -23.91 -35.33 5.92
N SER A 15 -24.18 -34.33 6.77
CA SER A 15 -24.61 -33.01 6.29
C SER A 15 -23.48 -32.39 5.47
N PRO A 16 -23.72 -31.95 4.24
CA PRO A 16 -22.71 -31.19 3.52
C PRO A 16 -22.54 -29.86 4.23
N VAL A 17 -21.32 -29.62 4.76
CA VAL A 17 -20.90 -28.27 5.17
C VAL A 17 -20.77 -27.51 3.87
N ILE A 18 -21.77 -26.70 3.55
CA ILE A 18 -21.68 -25.70 2.49
C ILE A 18 -20.74 -24.63 3.05
N LEU A 19 -19.44 -24.72 2.74
CA LEU A 19 -18.58 -23.56 2.83
C LEU A 19 -19.14 -22.54 1.82
N SER A 20 -19.87 -21.57 2.32
CA SER A 20 -20.18 -20.38 1.57
C SER A 20 -18.84 -19.70 1.25
N ALA A 21 -18.34 -19.91 0.05
CA ALA A 21 -17.29 -19.06 -0.47
C ALA A 21 -17.85 -17.64 -0.48
N ALA A 22 -17.25 -16.74 0.31
CA ALA A 22 -17.61 -15.34 0.27
C ALA A 22 -17.54 -14.87 -1.20
N GLU A 23 -18.61 -14.25 -1.65
CA GLU A 23 -18.68 -13.70 -3.01
C GLU A 23 -17.48 -12.78 -3.23
N PRO A 24 -16.76 -12.86 -4.34
CA PRO A 24 -15.60 -12.03 -4.61
C PRO A 24 -15.86 -10.51 -4.53
N SER A 25 -17.12 -10.09 -4.57
CA SER A 25 -17.56 -8.69 -4.48
C SER A 25 -17.28 -8.03 -3.13
N ASP A 26 -17.30 -8.78 -2.03
CA ASP A 26 -17.18 -8.20 -0.68
C ASP A 26 -15.74 -7.88 -0.26
N LEU A 27 -14.74 -8.48 -0.92
CA LEU A 27 -13.33 -8.17 -0.72
C LEU A 27 -12.91 -6.83 -1.38
N PHE A 28 -13.78 -6.24 -2.18
CA PHE A 28 -13.52 -5.02 -2.95
C PHE A 28 -14.03 -3.73 -2.34
N ARG A 29 -14.98 -3.83 -1.41
CA ARG A 29 -15.57 -2.64 -0.78
C ARG A 29 -15.32 -2.68 0.69
N TRP A 30 -14.51 -1.79 1.17
CA TRP A 30 -14.38 -1.54 2.58
C TRP A 30 -14.08 -0.06 2.83
N LYS A 31 -14.41 0.37 4.04
CA LYS A 31 -14.10 1.68 4.57
C LYS A 31 -13.46 1.52 5.94
N ASP A 32 -12.53 2.42 6.27
CA ASP A 32 -11.92 2.52 7.58
C ASP A 32 -11.83 4.01 7.94
N ASP A 33 -12.50 4.39 8.99
CA ASP A 33 -12.47 5.73 9.56
C ASP A 33 -11.62 5.78 10.84
N PHE A 34 -10.88 4.71 11.10
CA PHE A 34 -9.98 4.55 12.24
C PHE A 34 -10.62 4.77 13.62
N SER A 35 -11.94 4.67 13.72
CA SER A 35 -12.66 4.75 14.99
C SER A 35 -12.49 3.50 15.86
N ASP A 36 -12.17 2.34 15.25
CA ASP A 36 -11.96 1.06 15.91
C ASP A 36 -10.48 0.64 15.86
N SER A 37 -9.78 0.84 16.95
CA SER A 37 -8.37 0.46 17.08
C SER A 37 -8.13 -1.06 17.04
N ALA A 38 -9.10 -1.88 17.42
CA ALA A 38 -8.99 -3.33 17.33
C ALA A 38 -9.10 -3.79 15.88
N ALA A 39 -10.03 -3.24 15.11
CA ALA A 39 -10.12 -3.48 13.67
C ALA A 39 -8.84 -3.04 12.95
N PHE A 40 -8.28 -1.88 13.33
CA PHE A 40 -7.00 -1.43 12.79
C PHE A 40 -5.89 -2.46 13.00
N ALA A 41 -5.67 -2.94 14.22
CA ALA A 41 -4.63 -3.92 14.54
C ALA A 41 -4.78 -5.25 13.77
N ASN A 42 -6.01 -5.62 13.41
CA ASN A 42 -6.29 -6.87 12.68
C ASN A 42 -6.11 -6.73 11.15
N HIS A 43 -6.19 -5.54 10.61
CA HIS A 43 -6.24 -5.33 9.16
C HIS A 43 -5.03 -4.61 8.59
N TRP A 44 -4.29 -3.87 9.40
CA TRP A 44 -3.16 -3.08 8.95
C TRP A 44 -1.85 -3.62 9.47
N SER A 45 -0.84 -3.67 8.61
CA SER A 45 0.51 -4.11 8.93
C SER A 45 1.52 -3.02 8.64
N SER A 46 2.28 -2.60 9.64
CA SER A 46 3.33 -1.59 9.48
C SER A 46 4.66 -2.22 9.07
N TYR A 47 5.47 -1.47 8.34
CA TYR A 47 6.81 -1.85 7.91
C TYR A 47 7.71 -0.61 7.82
N GLY A 48 9.02 -0.81 7.85
CA GLY A 48 9.97 0.30 7.72
C GLY A 48 11.42 -0.16 7.79
N PHE A 49 12.30 0.78 8.07
CA PHE A 49 13.73 0.54 8.24
C PHE A 49 14.21 1.21 9.51
N LEU A 50 14.77 0.44 10.43
CA LEU A 50 15.48 0.99 11.57
C LEU A 50 16.84 1.52 11.14
N ALA A 51 17.26 2.66 11.68
CA ALA A 51 18.58 3.23 11.47
C ALA A 51 19.72 2.31 11.94
N ALA A 52 19.43 1.40 12.88
CA ALA A 52 20.38 0.37 13.28
C ALA A 52 20.84 -0.49 12.09
N GLY A 53 22.15 -0.71 11.98
CA GLY A 53 22.73 -1.50 10.90
C GLY A 53 22.86 -0.76 9.56
N ILE A 54 22.84 0.58 9.58
CA ILE A 54 23.21 1.37 8.41
C ILE A 54 24.70 1.16 8.14
N ASP A 55 25.02 0.58 7.00
CA ASP A 55 26.38 0.36 6.50
C ASP A 55 26.42 0.44 4.97
N ALA A 56 27.58 0.17 4.38
CA ALA A 56 27.73 0.18 2.93
C ALA A 56 26.87 -0.88 2.21
N LYS A 57 26.50 -1.98 2.89
CA LYS A 57 25.64 -3.04 2.33
C LYS A 57 24.15 -2.74 2.54
N ASN A 58 23.82 -2.04 3.62
CA ASN A 58 22.46 -1.67 4.02
C ASN A 58 22.34 -0.15 4.25
N PRO A 59 22.47 0.67 3.21
CA PRO A 59 22.47 2.13 3.35
C PRO A 59 21.13 2.73 3.80
N LEU A 60 20.05 1.94 3.77
CA LEU A 60 18.74 2.33 4.31
C LEU A 60 18.53 1.87 5.76
N GLY A 61 19.43 1.05 6.30
CA GLY A 61 19.30 0.42 7.60
C GLY A 61 18.68 -0.97 7.57
N LYS A 62 18.43 -1.55 8.74
CA LYS A 62 17.81 -2.88 8.86
C LYS A 62 16.34 -2.82 8.47
N PRO A 63 15.89 -3.57 7.44
CA PRO A 63 14.46 -3.68 7.15
C PRO A 63 13.75 -4.42 8.29
N VAL A 64 12.58 -3.96 8.66
CA VAL A 64 11.75 -4.61 9.67
C VAL A 64 10.34 -4.81 9.14
N GLY A 65 9.79 -5.96 9.44
CA GLY A 65 8.39 -6.29 9.17
C GLY A 65 7.45 -5.83 10.29
N ALA A 66 6.19 -6.20 10.17
CA ALA A 66 5.13 -5.79 11.10
C ALA A 66 5.44 -6.12 12.58
N ASN A 67 6.06 -7.27 12.85
CA ASN A 67 6.37 -7.72 14.21
C ASN A 67 7.56 -7.00 14.86
N GLU A 68 8.34 -6.28 14.10
CA GLU A 68 9.53 -5.54 14.58
C GLU A 68 9.37 -4.03 14.37
N SER A 69 8.22 -3.57 13.89
CA SER A 69 7.96 -2.15 13.65
C SER A 69 7.88 -1.39 14.99
N ARG A 70 8.30 -0.13 14.95
CA ARG A 70 8.11 0.76 16.10
C ARG A 70 6.64 1.11 16.24
N PRO A 71 6.04 0.96 17.44
CA PRO A 71 4.65 1.37 17.65
C PRO A 71 4.39 2.84 17.32
N GLU A 72 5.40 3.70 17.48
CA GLU A 72 5.30 5.13 17.22
C GLU A 72 5.22 5.48 15.73
N TRP A 73 5.61 4.58 14.84
CA TRP A 73 5.52 4.85 13.39
C TRP A 73 4.09 5.07 12.92
N TRP A 74 3.17 4.26 13.46
CA TRP A 74 1.77 4.31 13.04
C TRP A 74 0.86 4.15 14.23
N GLN A 75 0.04 5.13 14.47
CA GLN A 75 -0.89 5.18 15.61
C GLN A 75 -2.22 5.76 15.17
N ILE A 76 -3.30 5.33 15.82
CA ILE A 76 -4.57 6.06 15.77
C ILE A 76 -4.53 7.14 16.85
N VAL A 77 -4.73 8.37 16.43
CA VAL A 77 -4.78 9.54 17.30
C VAL A 77 -5.98 10.39 16.91
N ASP A 78 -6.85 10.65 17.86
CA ASP A 78 -8.09 11.44 17.65
C ASP A 78 -8.93 10.92 16.47
N GLY A 79 -9.05 9.58 16.35
CA GLY A 79 -9.82 8.94 15.30
C GLY A 79 -9.21 8.99 13.90
N SER A 80 -7.94 9.36 13.78
CA SER A 80 -7.24 9.40 12.49
C SER A 80 -5.93 8.61 12.55
N LEU A 81 -5.51 8.04 11.43
CA LEU A 81 -4.24 7.32 11.31
C LEU A 81 -3.09 8.31 11.16
N ARG A 82 -2.19 8.35 12.13
CA ARG A 82 -0.97 9.14 12.12
C ARG A 82 0.24 8.28 11.79
N GLY A 83 0.93 8.59 10.69
CA GLY A 83 2.25 8.06 10.37
C GLY A 83 3.34 9.05 10.76
N GLN A 84 4.45 8.56 11.35
CA GLN A 84 5.60 9.39 11.73
C GLN A 84 6.89 8.90 11.10
N ASN A 85 7.74 9.83 10.70
CA ASN A 85 9.11 9.59 10.26
C ASN A 85 10.08 10.35 11.18
N PHE A 86 11.03 9.64 11.73
CA PHE A 86 12.00 10.19 12.67
C PHE A 86 13.28 10.61 11.95
N PRO A 87 14.01 11.64 12.43
CA PRO A 87 15.19 12.18 11.76
C PRO A 87 16.32 11.18 11.55
N GLU A 88 16.46 10.22 12.46
CA GLU A 88 17.47 9.17 12.37
C GLU A 88 17.16 8.11 11.31
N GLU A 89 15.94 8.08 10.80
CA GLU A 89 15.50 7.13 9.79
C GLU A 89 15.69 7.70 8.39
N LYS A 90 16.53 7.07 7.60
CA LYS A 90 16.80 7.49 6.22
C LYS A 90 15.70 7.11 5.23
N HIS A 91 14.81 6.22 5.65
CA HIS A 91 13.68 5.76 4.86
C HIS A 91 12.41 5.87 5.68
N GLY A 92 11.37 6.45 5.11
CA GLY A 92 10.08 6.55 5.78
C GLY A 92 9.48 5.19 6.09
N SER A 93 8.67 5.14 7.14
CA SER A 93 7.85 3.98 7.46
C SER A 93 6.62 3.91 6.56
N GLY A 94 6.05 2.73 6.46
CA GLY A 94 4.81 2.49 5.73
C GLY A 94 3.87 1.57 6.50
N ILE A 95 2.61 1.59 6.10
CA ILE A 95 1.59 0.68 6.57
C ILE A 95 0.80 0.17 5.38
N SER A 96 0.33 -1.05 5.43
CA SER A 96 -0.42 -1.65 4.34
C SER A 96 -1.58 -2.51 4.81
N ARG A 97 -2.56 -2.64 3.94
CA ARG A 97 -3.71 -3.52 4.11
C ARG A 97 -3.92 -4.31 2.82
N ASP A 98 -4.26 -5.58 2.96
CA ASP A 98 -4.60 -6.43 1.83
C ASP A 98 -5.95 -6.02 1.23
N VAL A 99 -5.98 -6.07 -0.09
CA VAL A 99 -7.17 -5.82 -0.91
C VAL A 99 -7.19 -6.83 -2.06
N SER A 100 -8.29 -6.90 -2.76
CA SER A 100 -8.36 -7.73 -3.97
C SER A 100 -9.14 -6.98 -5.04
N GLY A 101 -8.55 -6.80 -6.23
CA GLY A 101 -9.25 -6.14 -7.30
C GLY A 101 -8.43 -5.84 -8.54
N LYS A 102 -9.12 -5.48 -9.62
CA LYS A 102 -8.46 -5.10 -10.88
C LYS A 102 -8.54 -3.60 -11.11
N ASP A 103 -9.72 -3.08 -11.33
CA ASP A 103 -9.96 -1.66 -11.52
C ASP A 103 -10.52 -1.09 -10.21
N VAL A 104 -9.78 -0.17 -9.61
CA VAL A 104 -10.06 0.27 -8.24
C VAL A 104 -10.01 1.79 -8.11
N ARG A 105 -10.83 2.29 -7.21
CA ARG A 105 -10.72 3.64 -6.65
C ARG A 105 -10.36 3.53 -5.18
N LEU A 106 -9.21 4.07 -4.82
CA LEU A 106 -8.80 4.33 -3.46
C LEU A 106 -9.14 5.78 -3.13
N SER A 107 -9.90 6.00 -2.07
CA SER A 107 -10.18 7.35 -1.56
C SER A 107 -9.73 7.46 -0.10
N CYS A 108 -9.24 8.62 0.28
CA CYS A 108 -8.94 8.95 1.68
C CYS A 108 -8.86 10.46 1.86
N ARG A 109 -8.87 10.90 3.11
CA ARG A 109 -8.40 12.23 3.49
C ARG A 109 -6.95 12.13 3.92
N PHE A 110 -6.17 13.17 3.66
CA PHE A 110 -4.80 13.25 4.13
C PHE A 110 -4.44 14.66 4.59
N LYS A 111 -3.46 14.75 5.48
CA LYS A 111 -2.92 16.01 5.96
C LYS A 111 -1.41 15.88 6.12
N ILE A 112 -0.64 16.84 5.59
CA ILE A 112 0.82 16.85 5.63
C ILE A 112 1.33 18.16 6.21
N PRO A 113 2.42 18.17 6.98
CA PRO A 113 3.08 19.39 7.42
C PRO A 113 3.88 20.03 6.28
N ALA A 114 4.27 21.27 6.47
CA ALA A 114 5.21 21.95 5.58
C ALA A 114 6.52 21.14 5.50
N GLY A 115 6.97 20.80 4.29
CA GLY A 115 8.14 19.96 4.05
C GLY A 115 7.94 18.45 4.27
N GLY A 116 6.75 18.03 4.69
CA GLY A 116 6.37 16.64 4.79
C GLY A 116 5.99 16.00 3.45
N MET A 117 5.72 14.71 3.49
CA MET A 117 5.31 13.94 2.33
C MET A 117 4.33 12.83 2.74
N ALA A 118 3.19 12.79 2.07
CA ALA A 118 2.33 11.61 2.05
C ALA A 118 2.76 10.68 0.91
N ALA A 119 2.80 9.38 1.17
CA ALA A 119 2.97 8.37 0.14
C ALA A 119 1.77 7.44 0.10
N VAL A 120 1.31 7.12 -1.10
CA VAL A 120 0.21 6.20 -1.34
C VAL A 120 0.67 5.15 -2.34
N GLY A 121 0.58 3.88 -1.97
CA GLY A 121 0.95 2.76 -2.80
C GLY A 121 -0.23 1.86 -3.10
N ILE A 122 -0.39 1.46 -4.37
CA ILE A 122 -1.26 0.37 -4.78
C ILE A 122 -0.36 -0.72 -5.32
N ARG A 123 -0.47 -1.93 -4.77
CA ARG A 123 0.43 -3.04 -5.05
C ARG A 123 -0.29 -4.20 -5.73
N GLY A 124 0.46 -4.96 -6.49
CA GLY A 124 0.00 -6.16 -7.15
C GLY A 124 1.16 -7.05 -7.57
N PRO A 125 0.89 -8.23 -8.15
CA PRO A 125 1.94 -9.06 -8.71
C PRO A 125 2.60 -8.34 -9.89
N ASN A 126 3.92 -8.36 -9.90
CA ASN A 126 4.66 -7.90 -11.07
C ASN A 126 4.64 -8.99 -12.13
N PRO A 127 4.11 -8.75 -13.33
CA PRO A 127 4.04 -9.76 -14.37
C PRO A 127 5.41 -10.20 -14.90
N ILE A 128 6.47 -9.41 -14.63
CA ILE A 128 7.83 -9.70 -15.13
C ILE A 128 8.66 -10.44 -14.08
N LEU A 129 8.46 -10.19 -12.80
CA LEU A 129 9.34 -10.64 -11.72
C LEU A 129 8.69 -11.60 -10.72
N GLU A 130 7.44 -11.99 -10.93
CA GLU A 130 6.66 -12.90 -10.06
C GLU A 130 6.65 -12.50 -8.57
N LYS A 131 6.83 -11.21 -8.28
CA LYS A 131 6.85 -10.64 -6.92
C LYS A 131 5.77 -9.59 -6.79
N VAL A 132 5.37 -9.28 -5.55
CA VAL A 132 4.46 -8.18 -5.27
C VAL A 132 5.22 -6.85 -5.36
N PHE A 133 4.70 -5.92 -6.17
CA PHE A 133 5.29 -4.60 -6.40
C PHE A 133 4.25 -3.49 -6.39
N ASN A 134 4.74 -2.26 -6.31
CA ASN A 134 3.88 -1.10 -6.50
C ASN A 134 3.42 -1.05 -7.98
N VAL A 135 2.14 -1.24 -8.19
CA VAL A 135 1.48 -0.92 -9.46
C VAL A 135 1.50 0.59 -9.65
N VAL A 136 1.30 1.32 -8.55
CA VAL A 136 1.38 2.77 -8.47
C VAL A 136 2.01 3.15 -7.15
N SER A 137 2.94 4.09 -7.16
CA SER A 137 3.44 4.78 -5.97
C SER A 137 3.32 6.28 -6.18
N LEU A 138 2.56 6.93 -5.31
CA LEU A 138 2.38 8.38 -5.31
C LEU A 138 3.14 9.00 -4.16
N HIS A 139 3.90 10.05 -4.45
CA HIS A 139 4.52 10.90 -3.44
C HIS A 139 3.92 12.29 -3.53
N ILE A 140 3.21 12.70 -2.51
CA ILE A 140 2.44 13.95 -2.45
C ILE A 140 3.15 14.90 -1.48
N ARG A 141 3.58 16.05 -1.98
CA ARG A 141 4.17 17.14 -1.22
C ARG A 141 3.33 18.39 -1.35
N THR A 142 3.63 19.42 -0.59
CA THR A 142 2.89 20.70 -0.65
C THR A 142 2.99 21.40 -2.00
N ASP A 143 4.04 21.13 -2.79
CA ASP A 143 4.33 21.79 -4.07
C ASP A 143 4.30 20.86 -5.27
N SER A 144 4.26 19.56 -5.06
CA SER A 144 4.36 18.59 -6.15
C SER A 144 3.72 17.24 -5.82
N ILE A 145 3.25 16.58 -6.87
CA ILE A 145 2.87 15.18 -6.84
C ILE A 145 3.74 14.42 -7.84
N VAL A 146 4.26 13.29 -7.41
CA VAL A 146 5.08 12.39 -8.24
C VAL A 146 4.40 11.03 -8.28
N ALA A 147 4.11 10.54 -9.46
CA ALA A 147 3.74 9.17 -9.67
C ALA A 147 4.95 8.39 -10.17
N ALA A 148 5.25 7.28 -9.52
CA ALA A 148 6.25 6.34 -9.94
C ALA A 148 5.57 5.04 -10.35
N ASP A 149 5.98 4.52 -11.48
CA ASP A 149 5.66 3.17 -11.88
C ASP A 149 6.52 2.18 -11.14
N ASN A 150 6.21 0.93 -11.36
CA ASN A 150 6.83 -0.20 -10.74
C ASN A 150 8.34 -0.16 -10.73
N ASP A 151 8.91 -0.56 -9.63
CA ASP A 151 10.34 -0.79 -9.52
C ASP A 151 10.76 -1.99 -10.36
N VAL A 152 11.47 -1.77 -11.43
CA VAL A 152 12.15 -2.88 -12.10
C VAL A 152 13.41 -3.22 -11.32
N ILE A 153 13.37 -4.34 -10.62
CA ILE A 153 14.56 -4.91 -9.99
C ILE A 153 15.24 -5.77 -11.05
N HIS A 154 16.37 -5.31 -11.52
CA HIS A 154 17.19 -6.13 -12.41
C HIS A 154 17.88 -7.25 -11.61
N PRO A 155 18.04 -8.46 -12.17
CA PRO A 155 18.88 -9.47 -11.58
C PRO A 155 20.27 -8.89 -11.28
N LYS A 156 20.87 -9.26 -10.12
CA LYS A 156 22.13 -8.64 -9.66
C LYS A 156 23.27 -8.73 -10.67
N ASP A 157 23.27 -9.79 -11.46
CA ASP A 157 24.31 -10.08 -12.45
C ASP A 157 23.90 -9.67 -13.88
N SER A 158 22.82 -8.93 -14.04
CA SER A 158 22.39 -8.43 -15.35
C SER A 158 23.23 -7.23 -15.79
N PRO A 159 23.40 -7.02 -17.12
CA PRO A 159 24.07 -5.84 -17.66
C PRO A 159 23.43 -4.53 -17.18
N GLU A 160 22.11 -4.50 -17.05
CA GLU A 160 21.35 -3.34 -16.59
C GLU A 160 21.66 -3.00 -15.12
N ALA A 161 21.77 -4.03 -14.25
CA ALA A 161 22.17 -3.83 -12.85
C ALA A 161 23.61 -3.30 -12.76
N ALA A 162 24.54 -3.78 -13.62
CA ALA A 162 25.90 -3.31 -13.68
C ALA A 162 25.96 -1.82 -14.11
N GLU A 163 25.18 -1.42 -15.11
CA GLU A 163 25.08 -0.02 -15.54
C GLU A 163 24.51 0.89 -14.45
N LEU A 164 23.47 0.47 -13.75
CA LEU A 164 22.90 1.23 -12.63
C LEU A 164 23.92 1.41 -11.51
N LYS A 165 24.69 0.35 -11.19
CA LYS A 165 25.74 0.40 -10.17
C LYS A 165 26.87 1.38 -10.54
N LYS A 166 27.31 1.42 -11.80
CA LYS A 166 28.30 2.39 -12.28
C LYS A 166 27.84 3.83 -12.09
N LYS A 167 26.54 4.09 -12.20
CA LYS A 167 25.91 5.40 -12.00
C LYS A 167 25.61 5.72 -10.53
N GLY A 168 26.13 4.94 -9.57
CA GLY A 168 25.85 5.10 -8.14
C GLY A 168 24.44 4.68 -7.73
N GLY A 169 23.73 3.98 -8.60
CA GLY A 169 22.40 3.42 -8.35
C GLY A 169 22.47 1.97 -7.83
N TRP A 170 21.32 1.45 -7.53
CA TRP A 170 21.12 0.07 -7.13
C TRP A 170 20.72 -0.74 -8.38
N ASN A 171 20.61 -2.07 -8.22
CA ASN A 171 20.00 -2.92 -9.25
C ASN A 171 18.48 -2.65 -9.44
N ARG A 172 18.02 -1.51 -9.02
CA ARG A 172 16.62 -1.07 -8.97
C ARG A 172 16.49 0.27 -9.68
N LYS A 173 15.62 0.35 -10.66
CA LYS A 173 15.28 1.57 -11.35
C LYS A 173 13.84 1.96 -11.01
N PHE A 174 13.69 3.09 -10.34
CA PHE A 174 12.38 3.73 -10.23
C PHE A 174 12.05 4.38 -11.57
N TYR A 175 10.97 3.98 -12.15
CA TYR A 175 10.40 4.70 -13.29
C TYR A 175 9.50 5.80 -12.74
N TYR A 176 10.05 6.99 -12.59
CA TYR A 176 9.24 8.18 -12.34
C TYR A 176 8.42 8.45 -13.59
N ALA A 177 7.17 8.04 -13.57
CA ALA A 177 6.31 8.16 -14.73
C ALA A 177 5.91 9.61 -14.99
N LYS A 178 5.58 10.35 -13.93
CA LYS A 178 5.16 11.73 -14.06
C LYS A 178 5.34 12.55 -12.78
N ARG A 179 5.66 13.82 -12.95
CA ARG A 179 5.63 14.83 -11.90
C ARG A 179 4.75 15.99 -12.34
N GLU A 180 3.86 16.43 -11.44
CA GLU A 180 3.04 17.61 -11.63
C GLU A 180 3.26 18.59 -10.48
N LYS A 181 3.14 19.89 -10.78
CA LYS A 181 3.11 20.93 -9.75
C LYS A 181 1.70 21.02 -9.20
N VAL A 182 1.59 21.06 -7.88
CA VAL A 182 0.34 21.25 -7.15
C VAL A 182 0.56 22.30 -6.06
N SER A 183 -0.54 22.82 -5.52
CA SER A 183 -0.49 23.67 -4.34
C SER A 183 -1.42 23.05 -3.28
N ILE A 184 -0.81 22.42 -2.27
CA ILE A 184 -1.49 21.75 -1.18
C ILE A 184 -1.17 22.53 0.09
N ALA A 185 -2.18 23.01 0.76
CA ALA A 185 -2.04 23.76 2.01
C ALA A 185 -1.52 22.82 3.10
N PRO A 186 -0.39 23.13 3.77
CA PRO A 186 0.08 22.33 4.88
C PRO A 186 -0.86 22.41 6.08
N GLU A 187 -0.90 21.34 6.89
CA GLU A 187 -1.72 21.21 8.11
C GLU A 187 -3.25 21.31 7.85
N VAL A 188 -3.68 21.16 6.62
CA VAL A 188 -5.08 21.14 6.21
C VAL A 188 -5.44 19.75 5.70
N TRP A 189 -6.65 19.30 5.99
CA TRP A 189 -7.19 18.07 5.41
C TRP A 189 -7.55 18.27 3.95
N HIS A 190 -7.11 17.35 3.11
CA HIS A 190 -7.39 17.28 1.68
C HIS A 190 -8.03 15.94 1.32
N ASP A 191 -8.98 15.97 0.42
CA ASP A 191 -9.57 14.75 -0.13
C ASP A 191 -8.68 14.21 -1.27
N LEU A 192 -8.36 12.93 -1.24
CA LEU A 192 -7.61 12.23 -2.28
C LEU A 192 -8.45 11.13 -2.89
N ALA A 193 -8.48 11.03 -4.20
CA ALA A 193 -8.90 9.83 -4.90
C ALA A 193 -7.85 9.40 -5.92
N VAL A 194 -7.57 8.09 -5.95
CA VAL A 194 -6.64 7.45 -6.87
C VAL A 194 -7.41 6.38 -7.63
N GLU A 195 -7.62 6.60 -8.90
CA GLU A 195 -8.32 5.68 -9.80
C GLU A 195 -7.32 4.96 -10.68
N VAL A 196 -7.39 3.63 -10.71
CA VAL A 196 -6.62 2.79 -11.64
C VAL A 196 -7.61 1.96 -12.43
N ARG A 197 -7.73 2.25 -13.73
CA ARG A 197 -8.61 1.53 -14.67
C ARG A 197 -7.77 0.99 -15.82
N GLY A 198 -7.66 -0.32 -15.91
CA GLY A 198 -6.68 -0.91 -16.81
C GLY A 198 -5.31 -0.29 -16.54
N LYS A 199 -4.67 0.27 -17.57
CA LYS A 199 -3.39 0.98 -17.42
C LYS A 199 -3.52 2.46 -17.09
N GLU A 200 -4.72 3.01 -17.07
CA GLU A 200 -4.91 4.44 -16.82
C GLU A 200 -4.96 4.74 -15.32
N LEU A 201 -4.06 5.63 -14.90
CA LEU A 201 -4.04 6.23 -13.57
C LEU A 201 -4.60 7.63 -13.64
N ARG A 202 -5.48 7.95 -12.70
CA ARG A 202 -5.96 9.30 -12.45
C ARG A 202 -5.87 9.63 -10.96
N VAL A 203 -5.33 10.79 -10.64
CA VAL A 203 -5.26 11.31 -9.27
C VAL A 203 -6.06 12.59 -9.16
N ILE A 204 -6.91 12.66 -8.16
CA ILE A 204 -7.83 13.75 -7.90
C ILE A 204 -7.57 14.22 -6.47
N ILE A 205 -7.36 15.52 -6.28
CA ILE A 205 -7.23 16.14 -4.96
C ILE A 205 -8.26 17.27 -4.89
N ASP A 206 -9.05 17.30 -3.81
CA ASP A 206 -10.12 18.30 -3.58
C ASP A 206 -11.04 18.43 -4.81
N ALA A 207 -11.50 17.29 -5.32
CA ALA A 207 -12.32 17.16 -6.51
C ALA A 207 -11.67 17.65 -7.83
N LYS A 208 -10.40 18.06 -7.82
CA LYS A 208 -9.68 18.51 -9.03
C LYS A 208 -8.73 17.43 -9.53
N PRO A 209 -8.82 17.01 -10.81
CA PRO A 209 -7.81 16.15 -11.41
C PRO A 209 -6.45 16.86 -11.41
N VAL A 210 -5.43 16.23 -10.80
CA VAL A 210 -4.10 16.81 -10.66
C VAL A 210 -3.02 16.04 -11.42
N LEU A 211 -3.27 14.77 -11.71
CA LEU A 211 -2.34 13.95 -12.48
C LEU A 211 -3.08 12.82 -13.19
N SER A 212 -2.68 12.50 -14.40
CA SER A 212 -3.08 11.28 -15.10
C SER A 212 -1.94 10.80 -16.00
N TYR A 213 -1.78 9.49 -16.09
CA TYR A 213 -0.85 8.87 -17.05
C TYR A 213 -1.16 7.38 -17.23
N THR A 214 -0.57 6.79 -18.28
CA THR A 214 -0.66 5.35 -18.55
C THR A 214 0.47 4.62 -17.83
N THR A 215 0.12 3.75 -16.87
CA THR A 215 1.07 2.96 -16.09
C THR A 215 1.57 1.73 -16.85
N LEU A 216 2.72 1.19 -16.47
CA LEU A 216 3.23 -0.06 -17.06
C LEU A 216 2.44 -1.29 -16.59
N CYS A 217 2.01 -1.30 -15.34
CA CYS A 217 1.41 -2.46 -14.67
C CYS A 217 -0.01 -2.21 -14.14
N GLY A 218 -0.68 -1.15 -14.61
CA GLY A 218 -2.00 -0.78 -14.10
C GLY A 218 -3.08 -1.83 -14.30
N ASP A 219 -2.96 -2.68 -15.29
CA ASP A 219 -3.89 -3.78 -15.58
C ASP A 219 -3.66 -5.03 -14.71
N ALA A 220 -2.58 -5.06 -13.91
CA ALA A 220 -2.35 -6.15 -12.95
C ALA A 220 -3.42 -6.14 -11.84
N PRO A 221 -3.77 -7.31 -11.28
CA PRO A 221 -4.59 -7.37 -10.07
C PRO A 221 -3.95 -6.57 -8.93
N LYS A 222 -4.75 -5.87 -8.13
CA LYS A 222 -4.30 -5.18 -6.93
C LYS A 222 -4.48 -6.10 -5.75
N THR A 223 -3.45 -6.27 -4.94
CA THR A 223 -3.43 -7.19 -3.79
C THR A 223 -3.24 -6.49 -2.46
N SER A 224 -2.74 -5.26 -2.48
CA SER A 224 -2.68 -4.43 -1.27
C SER A 224 -2.62 -2.95 -1.61
N ILE A 225 -3.07 -2.15 -0.65
CA ILE A 225 -2.83 -0.71 -0.61
C ILE A 225 -1.90 -0.38 0.55
N GLY A 226 -1.24 0.76 0.48
CA GLY A 226 -0.39 1.21 1.58
C GLY A 226 -0.25 2.71 1.63
N PHE A 227 0.02 3.18 2.83
CA PHE A 227 0.38 4.56 3.12
C PHE A 227 1.81 4.63 3.61
N GLY A 228 2.44 5.75 3.38
CA GLY A 228 3.78 6.02 3.85
C GLY A 228 3.93 7.46 4.31
N VAL A 229 4.93 7.69 5.11
CA VAL A 229 5.32 9.02 5.56
C VAL A 229 6.76 9.26 5.19
N GLY A 230 7.03 10.43 4.66
CA GLY A 230 8.39 10.89 4.40
C GLY A 230 8.66 12.22 5.09
N GLY A 231 9.91 12.46 5.39
CA GLY A 231 10.34 13.64 6.10
C GLY A 231 11.51 14.35 5.44
N ASN A 232 12.06 15.32 6.14
CA ASN A 232 13.20 16.13 5.73
C ASN A 232 14.54 15.64 6.33
N GLY A 233 14.54 14.58 7.13
CA GLY A 233 15.70 14.04 7.84
C GLY A 233 16.25 14.94 8.96
N LYS A 234 15.51 15.97 9.39
CA LYS A 234 15.94 16.93 10.42
C LYS A 234 15.00 16.97 11.63
N THR A 235 13.72 16.81 11.38
CA THR A 235 12.68 16.87 12.42
C THR A 235 11.74 15.69 12.27
N VAL A 236 11.05 15.33 13.35
CA VAL A 236 9.93 14.37 13.24
C VAL A 236 8.86 14.97 12.34
N MET A 237 8.47 14.21 11.31
CA MET A 237 7.38 14.58 10.42
C MET A 237 6.22 13.63 10.59
N ALA A 238 5.02 14.15 10.68
CA ALA A 238 3.81 13.36 10.76
C ALA A 238 2.94 13.58 9.51
N THR A 239 2.38 12.50 8.99
CA THR A 239 1.36 12.53 7.95
C THR A 239 0.12 11.84 8.50
N TRP A 240 -1.02 12.40 8.22
CA TRP A 240 -2.29 11.91 8.72
C TRP A 240 -3.13 11.40 7.56
N TYR A 241 -3.88 10.31 7.83
CA TYR A 241 -4.84 9.72 6.91
C TYR A 241 -6.14 9.43 7.64
N ASP A 242 -7.24 9.54 6.92
CA ASP A 242 -8.57 9.32 7.46
C ASP A 242 -9.56 8.93 6.36
N ASP A 243 -10.74 8.45 6.72
CA ASP A 243 -11.83 8.11 5.79
C ASP A 243 -11.35 7.25 4.59
N VAL A 244 -10.49 6.26 4.86
CA VAL A 244 -9.94 5.40 3.80
C VAL A 244 -11.02 4.47 3.28
N SER A 245 -11.17 4.44 1.97
CA SER A 245 -12.05 3.48 1.30
C SER A 245 -11.43 2.96 0.01
N ILE A 246 -11.79 1.73 -0.34
CA ILE A 246 -11.50 1.16 -1.64
C ILE A 246 -12.78 0.62 -2.25
N GLU A 247 -12.97 0.86 -3.52
CA GLU A 247 -14.14 0.40 -4.27
C GLU A 247 -13.76 0.00 -5.70
N PRO A 248 -14.48 -0.95 -6.32
CA PRO A 248 -14.31 -1.26 -7.72
C PRO A 248 -14.75 -0.08 -8.58
N LEU A 249 -14.01 0.21 -9.63
CA LEU A 249 -14.49 1.09 -10.69
C LEU A 249 -15.42 0.29 -11.60
N GLU A 250 -16.68 0.74 -11.73
CA GLU A 250 -17.63 0.12 -12.65
C GLU A 250 -17.08 0.14 -14.07
N ALA A 251 -17.33 -0.94 -14.82
CA ALA A 251 -17.04 -0.95 -16.24
C ALA A 251 -17.82 0.19 -16.93
N ASN A 252 -17.15 0.94 -17.80
CA ASN A 252 -17.87 1.92 -18.63
C ASN A 252 -18.94 1.16 -19.42
N LYS A 253 -20.21 1.47 -19.17
CA LYS A 253 -21.33 0.96 -19.94
C LYS A 253 -21.31 1.53 -21.35
#